data_9a96660f8629f77cc424e5b67d719005
#
_entry.id   9a96660f8629f77cc424e5b67d719005
#
_cell.length_a   1.000
_cell.length_b   1.000
_cell.length_c   1.000
_cell.angle_alpha   90.00
_cell.angle_beta   90.00
_cell.angle_gamma   90.00
#
_symmetry.space_group_name_H-M   'P 1'
#
loop_
_entity.id
_entity.type
_entity.pdbx_description
1 polymer ?
#
loop_
_entity_poly.entity_id
_entity_poly.type
_entity_poly.pdbx_seq_one_letter_code
_entity_poly.pdbx_strand_id
1 'polypeptide(L)'
;MDMIKNWVSFKSIKWISFTLLLVYSATPFINGLGCDYQQQYERDDFSFYSTCKFGYAKSVVHNKATGEVLKHEGFLGKRGDTVIFIAKKVTRTTPHQDLHSNVYSVMHNDFLYIAKIIHKDKEDWIVMTYPYYRLQKVKTLGKQSLW
;
A
#
# COMPACT_ATOMS: atom_id res chain seq x y z
N MET A 1 -0.24 53.62 -1.65
CA MET A 1 0.70 52.75 -0.89
C MET A 1 0.02 51.44 -0.41
N ASP A 2 -1.29 51.34 -0.44
CA ASP A 2 -2.05 50.17 0.07
C ASP A 2 -2.20 48.98 -0.89
N MET A 3 -2.12 49.22 -2.20
CA MET A 3 -2.25 48.12 -3.20
C MET A 3 -1.08 47.11 -3.19
N ILE A 4 0.13 47.58 -2.90
CA ILE A 4 1.32 46.72 -2.82
C ILE A 4 1.27 45.81 -1.58
N LYS A 5 0.76 46.33 -0.47
CA LYS A 5 0.63 45.59 0.78
C LYS A 5 -0.37 44.42 0.66
N ASN A 6 -1.48 44.65 -0.06
CA ASN A 6 -2.47 43.61 -0.32
C ASN A 6 -1.96 42.54 -1.29
N TRP A 7 -1.11 42.90 -2.25
CA TRP A 7 -0.57 41.95 -3.24
C TRP A 7 0.47 40.99 -2.64
N VAL A 8 1.30 41.52 -1.71
CA VAL A 8 2.25 40.68 -0.95
C VAL A 8 1.50 39.72 -0.01
N SER A 9 0.44 40.18 0.64
CA SER A 9 -0.42 39.35 1.52
C SER A 9 -1.08 38.18 0.72
N PHE A 10 -1.57 38.46 -0.47
CA PHE A 10 -2.25 37.46 -1.30
C PHE A 10 -1.29 36.37 -1.83
N LYS A 11 -0.06 36.72 -2.15
CA LYS A 11 0.99 35.74 -2.50
C LYS A 11 1.35 34.87 -1.30
N SER A 12 1.53 35.47 -0.13
CA SER A 12 1.86 34.72 1.09
C SER A 12 0.78 33.71 1.47
N ILE A 13 -0.49 34.08 1.34
CA ILE A 13 -1.62 33.17 1.61
C ILE A 13 -1.60 31.96 0.65
N LYS A 14 -1.34 32.17 -0.64
CA LYS A 14 -1.24 31.08 -1.60
C LYS A 14 -0.11 30.10 -1.26
N TRP A 15 1.05 30.59 -0.89
CA TRP A 15 2.17 29.75 -0.50
C TRP A 15 1.88 28.97 0.78
N ILE A 16 1.27 29.59 1.77
CA ILE A 16 0.86 28.94 3.01
C ILE A 16 -0.15 27.82 2.73
N SER A 17 -1.19 28.11 1.93
CA SER A 17 -2.19 27.13 1.56
C SER A 17 -1.60 25.95 0.80
N PHE A 18 -0.68 26.21 -0.13
CA PHE A 18 0.00 25.16 -0.88
C PHE A 18 0.88 24.29 0.03
N THR A 19 1.62 24.90 0.94
CA THR A 19 2.45 24.17 1.92
C THR A 19 1.60 23.31 2.84
N LEU A 20 0.47 23.83 3.34
CA LEU A 20 -0.46 23.06 4.17
C LEU A 20 -1.03 21.85 3.41
N LEU A 21 -1.38 22.02 2.13
CA LEU A 21 -1.87 20.94 1.30
C LEU A 21 -0.81 19.85 1.10
N LEU A 22 0.43 20.23 0.85
CA LEU A 22 1.55 19.29 0.72
C LEU A 22 1.77 18.49 2.02
N VAL A 23 1.81 19.17 3.16
CA VAL A 23 1.96 18.53 4.48
C VAL A 23 0.80 17.57 4.74
N TYR A 24 -0.44 17.99 4.46
CA TYR A 24 -1.62 17.15 4.61
C TYR A 24 -1.56 15.90 3.73
N SER A 25 -1.10 16.04 2.49
CA SER A 25 -0.96 14.92 1.53
C SER A 25 0.15 13.95 1.94
N ALA A 26 1.19 14.43 2.62
CA ALA A 26 2.30 13.62 3.10
C ALA A 26 1.98 12.84 4.40
N THR A 27 0.96 13.26 5.15
CA THR A 27 0.61 12.65 6.46
C THR A 27 0.45 11.13 6.44
N PRO A 28 -0.17 10.49 5.43
CA PRO A 28 -0.29 9.04 5.40
C PRO A 28 1.08 8.35 5.36
N PHE A 29 2.03 8.89 4.60
CA PHE A 29 3.37 8.33 4.46
C PHE A 29 4.21 8.57 5.71
N ILE A 30 4.08 9.72 6.35
CA ILE A 30 4.71 10.00 7.66
C ILE A 30 4.21 8.99 8.69
N ASN A 31 2.91 8.75 8.74
CA ASN A 31 2.34 7.74 9.63
C ASN A 31 2.83 6.32 9.29
N GLY A 32 2.95 6.01 8.00
CA GLY A 32 3.51 4.76 7.51
C GLY A 32 4.96 4.49 7.94
N LEU A 33 5.76 5.53 8.23
CA LEU A 33 7.13 5.35 8.73
C LEU A 33 7.18 4.56 10.05
N GLY A 34 6.10 4.55 10.81
CA GLY A 34 6.00 3.76 12.03
C GLY A 34 5.71 2.28 11.84
N CYS A 35 5.63 1.80 10.60
CA CYS A 35 5.38 0.38 10.37
C CYS A 35 6.58 -0.47 10.77
N ASP A 36 6.29 -1.53 11.51
CA ASP A 36 7.19 -2.65 11.80
C ASP A 36 6.32 -3.89 11.98
N TYR A 37 5.96 -4.52 10.86
CA TYR A 37 5.04 -5.65 10.86
C TYR A 37 5.43 -6.75 9.89
N GLN A 38 4.87 -7.92 10.15
CA GLN A 38 4.81 -9.05 9.25
C GLN A 38 3.36 -9.50 9.10
N GLN A 39 2.95 -9.72 7.87
CA GLN A 39 1.61 -10.23 7.54
C GLN A 39 1.74 -11.50 6.72
N GLN A 40 0.91 -12.47 7.05
CA GLN A 40 0.86 -13.73 6.35
C GLN A 40 -0.60 -14.12 6.07
N TYR A 41 -0.81 -14.61 4.87
CA TYR A 41 -2.06 -15.20 4.45
C TYR A 41 -1.76 -16.42 3.59
N GLU A 42 -2.46 -17.50 3.84
CA GLU A 42 -2.31 -18.75 3.10
C GLU A 42 -3.67 -19.29 2.71
N ARG A 43 -3.78 -19.70 1.47
CA ARG A 43 -4.93 -20.38 0.88
C ARG A 43 -4.45 -21.53 0.01
N ASP A 44 -5.36 -22.40 -0.44
CA ASP A 44 -5.01 -23.57 -1.25
C ASP A 44 -4.33 -23.18 -2.56
N ASP A 45 -4.79 -22.12 -3.20
CA ASP A 45 -4.37 -21.63 -4.52
C ASP A 45 -3.20 -20.62 -4.46
N PHE A 46 -3.02 -19.91 -3.38
CA PHE A 46 -1.93 -18.93 -3.26
C PHE A 46 -1.52 -18.64 -1.80
N SER A 47 -0.28 -18.16 -1.65
CA SER A 47 0.24 -17.62 -0.39
C SER A 47 0.67 -16.17 -0.57
N PHE A 48 0.46 -15.38 0.46
CA PHE A 48 0.86 -13.98 0.54
C PHE A 48 1.67 -13.76 1.80
N TYR A 49 2.80 -13.11 1.65
CA TYR A 49 3.64 -12.67 2.75
C TYR A 49 4.04 -11.22 2.54
N SER A 50 3.92 -10.40 3.57
CA SER A 50 4.31 -8.99 3.52
C SER A 50 5.04 -8.58 4.77
N THR A 51 6.03 -7.72 4.61
CA THR A 51 6.77 -7.08 5.71
C THR A 51 6.80 -5.58 5.46
N CYS A 52 6.77 -4.81 6.53
CA CYS A 52 7.02 -3.38 6.48
C CYS A 52 8.00 -2.97 7.56
N LYS A 53 8.92 -2.08 7.21
CA LYS A 53 9.83 -1.45 8.18
C LYS A 53 10.15 -0.04 7.73
N PHE A 54 9.96 0.94 8.64
CA PHE A 54 10.21 2.36 8.36
C PHE A 54 9.56 2.86 7.07
N GLY A 55 8.28 2.55 6.86
CA GLY A 55 7.52 3.00 5.69
C GLY A 55 7.85 2.26 4.39
N TYR A 56 8.81 1.34 4.39
CA TYR A 56 9.15 0.55 3.23
C TYR A 56 8.60 -0.87 3.37
N ALA A 57 7.69 -1.23 2.48
CA ALA A 57 7.04 -2.53 2.49
C ALA A 57 7.52 -3.42 1.33
N LYS A 58 7.60 -4.71 1.63
CA LYS A 58 7.89 -5.77 0.67
C LYS A 58 6.79 -6.80 0.77
N SER A 59 6.22 -7.20 -0.36
CA SER A 59 5.26 -8.29 -0.40
C SER A 59 5.64 -9.32 -1.45
N VAL A 60 5.32 -10.57 -1.16
CA VAL A 60 5.51 -11.71 -2.05
C VAL A 60 4.17 -12.41 -2.15
N VAL A 61 3.72 -12.60 -3.35
CA VAL A 61 2.54 -13.41 -3.69
C VAL A 61 3.02 -14.59 -4.50
N HIS A 62 2.67 -15.78 -4.07
CA HIS A 62 2.99 -17.03 -4.75
C HIS A 62 1.70 -17.73 -5.15
N ASN A 63 1.51 -17.93 -6.43
CA ASN A 63 0.44 -18.75 -6.98
C ASN A 63 0.90 -20.21 -6.98
N LYS A 64 0.28 -21.04 -6.14
CA LYS A 64 0.66 -22.44 -5.97
C LYS A 64 0.30 -23.31 -7.18
N ALA A 65 -0.72 -22.91 -7.94
CA ALA A 65 -1.17 -23.66 -9.12
C ALA A 65 -0.23 -23.47 -10.31
N THR A 66 0.30 -22.27 -10.52
CA THR A 66 1.17 -21.94 -11.65
C THR A 66 2.65 -21.86 -11.27
N GLY A 67 2.98 -21.84 -9.97
CA GLY A 67 4.32 -21.59 -9.47
C GLY A 67 4.81 -20.15 -9.67
N GLU A 68 3.94 -19.25 -10.13
CA GLU A 68 4.28 -17.84 -10.36
C GLU A 68 4.51 -17.12 -9.03
N VAL A 69 5.60 -16.36 -8.98
CA VAL A 69 5.94 -15.53 -7.82
C VAL A 69 6.00 -14.07 -8.25
N LEU A 70 5.21 -13.22 -7.59
CA LEU A 70 5.21 -11.78 -7.77
C LEU A 70 5.70 -11.09 -6.50
N LYS A 71 6.75 -10.27 -6.65
CA LYS A 71 7.32 -9.48 -5.56
C LYS A 71 7.09 -8.02 -5.82
N HIS A 72 6.54 -7.32 -4.82
CA HIS A 72 6.39 -5.87 -4.82
C HIS A 72 7.25 -5.29 -3.71
N GLU A 73 7.92 -4.19 -4.02
CA GLU A 73 8.67 -3.40 -3.06
C GLU A 73 8.31 -1.93 -3.23
N GLY A 74 8.04 -1.22 -2.13
CA GLY A 74 7.61 0.16 -2.24
C GLY A 74 7.31 0.83 -0.91
N PHE A 75 6.61 1.96 -0.99
CA PHE A 75 6.28 2.80 0.15
C PHE A 75 4.88 2.55 0.65
N LEU A 76 4.76 2.49 1.97
CA LEU A 76 3.50 2.33 2.67
C LEU A 76 3.07 3.66 3.28
N GLY A 77 1.84 4.07 3.00
CA GLY A 77 1.14 5.12 3.73
C GLY A 77 -0.05 4.55 4.47
N LYS A 78 -0.38 5.10 5.65
CA LYS A 78 -1.58 4.72 6.41
C LYS A 78 -2.29 5.93 6.95
N ARG A 79 -3.61 5.97 6.80
CA ARG A 79 -4.48 7.01 7.36
C ARG A 79 -5.75 6.36 7.92
N GLY A 80 -5.87 6.36 9.25
CA GLY A 80 -6.90 5.55 9.90
C GLY A 80 -6.78 4.08 9.49
N ASP A 81 -7.86 3.50 9.02
CA ASP A 81 -7.89 2.10 8.56
C ASP A 81 -7.49 1.94 7.08
N THR A 82 -7.26 3.04 6.37
CA THR A 82 -6.87 3.00 4.97
C THR A 82 -5.36 2.90 4.82
N VAL A 83 -4.92 1.91 4.06
CA VAL A 83 -3.53 1.68 3.67
C VAL A 83 -3.37 2.00 2.20
N ILE A 84 -2.31 2.73 1.88
CA ILE A 84 -1.90 3.07 0.52
C ILE A 84 -0.51 2.47 0.33
N PHE A 85 -0.35 1.61 -0.66
CA PHE A 85 0.96 1.06 -1.01
C PHE A 85 1.32 1.49 -2.43
N ILE A 86 2.46 2.16 -2.57
CA ILE A 86 3.02 2.59 -3.85
C ILE A 86 4.21 1.70 -4.17
N ALA A 87 4.03 0.79 -5.12
CA ALA A 87 5.10 -0.10 -5.56
C ALA A 87 6.13 0.68 -6.39
N LYS A 88 7.37 0.67 -5.93
CA LYS A 88 8.53 1.22 -6.64
C LYS A 88 9.13 0.19 -7.61
N LYS A 89 9.06 -1.08 -7.21
CA LYS A 89 9.61 -2.19 -7.98
C LYS A 89 8.65 -3.38 -7.93
N VAL A 90 8.39 -3.94 -9.08
CA VAL A 90 7.63 -5.19 -9.22
C VAL A 90 8.51 -6.17 -9.98
N THR A 91 8.67 -7.37 -9.43
CA THR A 91 9.44 -8.45 -10.05
C THR A 91 8.57 -9.68 -10.16
N ARG A 92 8.42 -10.18 -11.37
CA ARG A 92 7.67 -11.40 -11.67
C ARG A 92 8.65 -12.51 -12.03
N THR A 93 8.49 -13.65 -11.40
CA THR A 93 9.20 -14.87 -11.74
C THR A 93 8.16 -15.88 -12.18
N THR A 94 8.17 -16.24 -13.46
CA THR A 94 7.28 -17.25 -14.03
C THR A 94 8.10 -18.51 -14.25
N PRO A 95 7.70 -19.68 -13.78
CA PRO A 95 8.31 -20.93 -14.20
C PRO A 95 8.06 -21.09 -15.71
N HIS A 96 9.06 -21.62 -16.40
CA HIS A 96 9.03 -21.84 -17.85
C HIS A 96 8.00 -22.92 -18.17
N GLN A 97 6.75 -22.56 -18.31
CA GLN A 97 5.70 -23.44 -18.85
C GLN A 97 4.80 -22.62 -19.76
N ASP A 98 4.71 -23.08 -21.01
CA ASP A 98 3.73 -22.64 -22.00
C ASP A 98 2.31 -22.97 -21.52
N LEU A 99 1.79 -22.16 -20.60
CA LEU A 99 0.40 -22.28 -20.17
C LEU A 99 -0.44 -21.21 -20.86
N HIS A 100 -1.08 -21.62 -21.96
CA HIS A 100 -2.34 -21.03 -22.40
C HIS A 100 -3.43 -21.26 -21.34
N SER A 101 -3.26 -20.77 -20.14
CA SER A 101 -4.31 -20.76 -19.15
C SER A 101 -4.83 -19.35 -18.99
N ASN A 102 -6.06 -19.12 -19.49
CA ASN A 102 -6.94 -18.00 -19.13
C ASN A 102 -7.32 -18.02 -17.63
N VAL A 103 -6.42 -18.41 -16.77
CA VAL A 103 -6.60 -18.25 -15.34
C VAL A 103 -6.35 -16.78 -15.07
N TYR A 104 -7.38 -16.09 -14.64
CA TYR A 104 -7.32 -14.72 -14.13
C TYR A 104 -6.04 -14.56 -13.32
N SER A 105 -5.08 -13.83 -13.87
CA SER A 105 -3.85 -13.51 -13.16
C SER A 105 -4.27 -12.72 -11.92
N VAL A 106 -4.33 -13.41 -10.80
CA VAL A 106 -4.65 -12.82 -9.49
C VAL A 106 -3.59 -11.78 -9.10
N MET A 107 -2.56 -11.69 -9.93
CA MET A 107 -1.39 -10.88 -9.73
C MET A 107 -1.35 -9.79 -10.78
N HIS A 108 -1.63 -8.58 -10.34
CA HIS A 108 -1.53 -7.39 -11.18
C HIS A 108 -0.16 -6.76 -11.02
N ASN A 109 0.36 -6.24 -12.12
CA ASN A 109 1.61 -5.48 -12.16
C ASN A 109 1.35 -3.99 -11.92
N ASP A 110 0.43 -3.69 -11.02
CA ASP A 110 0.07 -2.32 -10.69
C ASP A 110 1.10 -1.69 -9.74
N PHE A 111 1.21 -0.39 -9.82
CA PHE A 111 2.11 0.38 -8.95
C PHE A 111 1.40 1.02 -7.74
N LEU A 112 0.06 1.00 -7.73
CA LEU A 112 -0.74 1.56 -6.63
C LEU A 112 -1.73 0.52 -6.11
N TYR A 113 -1.77 0.38 -4.81
CA TYR A 113 -2.74 -0.47 -4.11
C TYR A 113 -3.36 0.32 -2.97
N ILE A 114 -4.68 0.23 -2.84
CA ILE A 114 -5.43 0.85 -1.74
C ILE A 114 -6.24 -0.24 -1.07
N ALA A 115 -6.14 -0.30 0.25
CA ALA A 115 -6.86 -1.26 1.05
C ALA A 115 -7.37 -0.64 2.35
N LYS A 116 -8.42 -1.22 2.92
CA LYS A 116 -8.86 -0.96 4.28
C LYS A 116 -8.55 -2.16 5.17
N ILE A 117 -8.10 -1.88 6.37
CA ILE A 117 -7.88 -2.89 7.38
C ILE A 117 -9.04 -2.85 8.36
N ILE A 118 -9.64 -3.99 8.62
CA ILE A 118 -10.70 -4.16 9.62
C ILE A 118 -10.13 -5.09 10.69
N HIS A 119 -9.89 -4.53 11.88
CA HIS A 119 -9.45 -5.29 13.04
C HIS A 119 -10.64 -6.00 13.67
N LYS A 120 -10.58 -7.32 13.79
CA LYS A 120 -11.62 -8.11 14.44
C LYS A 120 -10.98 -9.23 15.27
N ASP A 121 -11.17 -9.15 16.57
CA ASP A 121 -10.66 -10.11 17.55
C ASP A 121 -9.12 -10.32 17.45
N LYS A 122 -8.70 -11.51 17.03
CA LYS A 122 -7.28 -11.88 16.88
C LYS A 122 -6.79 -11.85 15.43
N GLU A 123 -7.59 -11.36 14.52
CA GLU A 123 -7.33 -11.44 13.08
C GLU A 123 -7.69 -10.12 12.38
N ASP A 124 -6.92 -9.80 11.37
CA ASP A 124 -7.15 -8.63 10.54
C ASP A 124 -7.80 -9.06 9.22
N TRP A 125 -8.73 -8.25 8.75
CA TRP A 125 -9.29 -8.37 7.42
C TRP A 125 -8.79 -7.24 6.56
N ILE A 126 -8.17 -7.56 5.42
CA ILE A 126 -7.75 -6.58 4.42
C ILE A 126 -8.79 -6.59 3.30
N VAL A 127 -9.44 -5.45 3.14
CA VAL A 127 -10.36 -5.18 2.02
C VAL A 127 -9.60 -4.34 1.00
N MET A 128 -9.01 -4.97 0.01
CA MET A 128 -8.41 -4.25 -1.11
C MET A 128 -9.51 -3.62 -1.94
N THR A 129 -9.37 -2.35 -2.26
CA THR A 129 -10.36 -1.59 -3.03
C THR A 129 -9.82 -1.11 -4.38
N TYR A 130 -8.52 -1.11 -4.54
CA TYR A 130 -7.84 -0.78 -5.79
C TYR A 130 -6.55 -1.61 -5.90
N PRO A 131 -6.19 -2.14 -7.07
CA PRO A 131 -6.84 -2.02 -8.39
C PRO A 131 -8.09 -2.89 -8.57
N TYR A 132 -8.36 -3.81 -7.67
CA TYR A 132 -9.52 -4.72 -7.70
C TYR A 132 -10.04 -4.97 -6.29
N TYR A 133 -11.29 -5.36 -6.19
CA TYR A 133 -11.90 -5.69 -4.91
C TYR A 133 -11.48 -7.10 -4.47
N ARG A 134 -10.90 -7.18 -3.30
CA ARG A 134 -10.53 -8.45 -2.69
C ARG A 134 -10.60 -8.37 -1.17
N LEU A 135 -11.24 -9.37 -0.57
CA LEU A 135 -11.27 -9.56 0.88
C LEU A 135 -10.29 -10.67 1.25
N GLN A 136 -9.41 -10.39 2.20
CA GLN A 136 -8.42 -11.35 2.69
C GLN A 136 -8.37 -11.29 4.22
N LYS A 137 -8.35 -12.47 4.84
CA LYS A 137 -8.11 -12.62 6.26
C LYS A 137 -6.61 -12.82 6.45
N VAL A 138 -5.96 -11.96 7.21
CA VAL A 138 -4.52 -12.00 7.41
C VAL A 138 -4.18 -12.12 8.88
N LYS A 139 -3.08 -12.78 9.17
CA LYS A 139 -2.46 -12.74 10.49
C LYS A 139 -1.38 -11.67 10.46
N THR A 140 -1.56 -10.64 11.28
CA THR A 140 -0.59 -9.54 11.42
C THR A 140 0.17 -9.67 12.72
N LEU A 141 1.48 -9.56 12.66
CA LEU A 141 2.37 -9.47 13.82
C LEU A 141 3.13 -8.15 13.73
N GLY A 142 3.10 -7.36 14.80
CA GLY A 142 3.79 -6.09 14.85
C GLY A 142 2.89 -4.87 14.64
N LYS A 143 3.51 -3.71 14.42
CA LYS A 143 2.86 -2.39 14.37
C LYS A 143 2.74 -1.90 12.93
N GLN A 144 1.55 -1.43 12.53
CA GLN A 144 1.30 -1.02 11.15
C GLN A 144 1.59 0.46 10.86
N SER A 145 1.69 1.30 11.90
CA SER A 145 1.85 2.76 11.75
C SER A 145 2.31 3.41 13.07
N LEU A 146 2.57 4.72 13.04
CA LEU A 146 2.88 5.50 14.24
C LEU A 146 1.65 5.66 15.14
N TRP A 147 0.49 5.99 14.55
CA TRP A 147 -0.81 6.20 15.21
C TRP A 147 -1.96 5.58 14.42
#